data_f7f799ebad9f0587e1320203535ea8cd
#
_entry.id   f7f799ebad9f0587e1320203535ea8cd
#
_cell.length_a   1.000
_cell.length_b   1.000
_cell.length_c   1.000
_cell.angle_alpha   90.00
_cell.angle_beta   90.00
_cell.angle_gamma   90.00
#
_symmetry.space_group_name_H-M   'P 1'
#
loop_
_entity.id
_entity.type
_entity.pdbx_description
1 polymer ?
#
loop_
_entity_poly.entity_id
_entity_poly.type
_entity_poly.pdbx_seq_one_letter_code
_entity_poly.pdbx_strand_id
1 'polypeptide(L)'
;MSFFTEDDLEQLSMEWFEALGYEVRPGDEISHTGIASERDNYEDAILDQRLSAAMRKINPNISDTAIKQAVHQISVEQSPSLIENNRIFHEYMTNGIEVEHYLSLIHI
;
A
#
# COMPACT_ATOMS: atom_id res chain seq x y z
N MET A 1 -18.24 -27.07 26.06
CA MET A 1 -17.56 -27.15 24.75
C MET A 1 -17.35 -25.75 24.22
N SER A 2 -16.12 -25.37 23.98
CA SER A 2 -15.83 -24.07 23.39
C SER A 2 -15.78 -24.18 21.87
N PHE A 3 -16.44 -23.26 21.20
CA PHE A 3 -16.39 -23.18 19.74
C PHE A 3 -15.37 -22.15 19.34
N PHE A 4 -14.54 -22.51 18.37
CA PHE A 4 -13.59 -21.59 17.77
C PHE A 4 -14.35 -20.71 16.78
N THR A 5 -14.39 -19.41 17.04
CA THR A 5 -15.07 -18.45 16.16
C THR A 5 -14.10 -17.87 15.15
N GLU A 6 -14.65 -17.21 14.13
CA GLU A 6 -13.85 -16.48 13.14
C GLU A 6 -13.01 -15.39 13.80
N ASP A 7 -13.58 -14.70 14.78
CA ASP A 7 -12.87 -13.68 15.56
C ASP A 7 -11.71 -14.27 16.35
N ASP A 8 -11.90 -15.45 16.96
CA ASP A 8 -10.83 -16.15 17.67
C ASP A 8 -9.66 -16.50 16.74
N LEU A 9 -9.98 -16.95 15.53
CA LEU A 9 -8.97 -17.27 14.53
C LEU A 9 -8.22 -16.02 14.08
N GLU A 10 -8.90 -14.91 13.87
CA GLU A 10 -8.32 -13.64 13.52
C GLU A 10 -7.35 -13.15 14.61
N GLN A 11 -7.77 -13.17 15.86
CA GLN A 11 -6.93 -12.77 16.99
C GLN A 11 -5.68 -13.64 17.11
N LEU A 12 -5.82 -14.94 16.95
CA LEU A 12 -4.69 -15.86 17.00
C LEU A 12 -3.71 -15.59 15.86
N SER A 13 -4.20 -15.32 14.66
CA SER A 13 -3.38 -14.97 13.51
C SER A 13 -2.60 -13.67 13.74
N MET A 14 -3.23 -12.66 14.31
CA MET A 14 -2.58 -11.40 14.67
C MET A 14 -1.46 -11.60 15.69
N GLU A 15 -1.68 -12.43 16.70
CA GLU A 15 -0.65 -12.77 17.69
C GLU A 15 0.56 -13.44 17.04
N TRP A 16 0.33 -14.34 16.10
CA TRP A 16 1.40 -15.00 15.37
C TRP A 16 2.22 -14.02 14.52
N PHE A 17 1.56 -13.13 13.82
CA PHE A 17 2.24 -12.10 13.02
C PHE A 17 3.04 -11.14 13.89
N GLU A 18 2.49 -10.73 15.02
CA GLU A 18 3.20 -9.88 15.97
C GLU A 18 4.46 -10.57 16.50
N ALA A 19 4.37 -11.85 16.82
CA ALA A 19 5.50 -12.65 17.27
C ALA A 19 6.60 -12.77 16.21
N LEU A 20 6.24 -12.68 14.92
CA LEU A 20 7.17 -12.69 13.80
C LEU A 20 7.76 -11.30 13.49
N GLY A 21 7.37 -10.27 14.21
CA GLY A 21 7.89 -8.91 14.04
C GLY A 21 7.05 -7.99 13.18
N TYR A 22 5.86 -8.41 12.76
CA TYR A 22 4.93 -7.54 12.04
C TYR A 22 4.23 -6.58 12.99
N GLU A 23 3.97 -5.39 12.51
CA GLU A 23 3.12 -4.43 13.21
C GLU A 23 1.66 -4.79 12.97
N VAL A 24 0.93 -5.05 14.06
CA VAL A 24 -0.49 -5.43 14.01
C VAL A 24 -1.37 -4.24 14.35
N ARG A 25 -2.32 -3.93 13.49
CA ARG A 25 -3.29 -2.85 13.69
C ARG A 25 -4.70 -3.37 13.47
N PRO A 26 -5.62 -3.23 14.45
CA PRO A 26 -7.03 -3.53 14.23
C PRO A 26 -7.63 -2.68 13.12
N GLY A 27 -8.48 -3.29 12.29
CA GLY A 27 -9.06 -2.62 11.14
C GLY A 27 -9.90 -1.39 11.48
N ASP A 28 -10.57 -1.41 12.63
CA ASP A 28 -11.37 -0.29 13.12
C ASP A 28 -10.52 0.94 13.49
N GLU A 29 -9.24 0.74 13.87
CA GLU A 29 -8.33 1.85 14.17
C GLU A 29 -7.83 2.55 12.90
N ILE A 30 -7.60 1.80 11.83
CA ILE A 30 -7.01 2.31 10.59
C ILE A 30 -8.03 2.64 9.51
N SER A 31 -9.31 2.35 9.74
CA SER A 31 -10.39 2.74 8.82
C SER A 31 -10.50 4.27 8.74
N HIS A 32 -11.20 4.79 7.74
CA HIS A 32 -11.33 6.23 7.53
C HIS A 32 -11.99 6.98 8.70
N THR A 33 -12.69 6.25 9.59
CA THR A 33 -13.30 6.79 10.81
C THR A 33 -12.56 6.41 12.08
N GLY A 34 -11.46 5.66 11.96
CA GLY A 34 -10.69 5.17 13.09
C GLY A 34 -9.70 6.17 13.66
N ILE A 35 -9.12 5.84 14.82
CA ILE A 35 -8.17 6.69 15.55
C ILE A 35 -6.87 6.90 14.76
N ALA A 36 -6.43 5.87 14.03
CA ALA A 36 -5.19 5.89 13.24
C ALA A 36 -5.50 5.65 11.76
N SER A 37 -6.45 6.42 11.21
CA SER A 37 -6.92 6.28 9.85
C SER A 37 -5.77 6.36 8.84
N GLU A 38 -5.70 5.40 7.93
CA GLU A 38 -4.73 5.35 6.84
C GLU A 38 -5.35 5.59 5.46
N ARG A 39 -6.68 5.68 5.40
CA ARG A 39 -7.42 5.97 4.15
C ARG A 39 -8.52 6.98 4.43
N ASP A 40 -8.85 7.76 3.41
CA ASP A 40 -9.89 8.79 3.52
C ASP A 40 -11.30 8.21 3.39
N ASN A 41 -11.45 7.09 2.70
CA ASN A 41 -12.72 6.38 2.56
C ASN A 41 -12.47 4.89 2.31
N TYR A 42 -13.54 4.07 2.37
CA TYR A 42 -13.44 2.61 2.17
C TYR A 42 -13.12 2.20 0.74
N GLU A 43 -13.33 3.08 -0.23
CA GLU A 43 -13.05 2.80 -1.64
C GLU A 43 -11.57 2.91 -1.98
N ASP A 44 -10.77 3.55 -1.12
CA ASP A 44 -9.33 3.69 -1.33
C ASP A 44 -8.65 2.34 -1.17
N ALA A 45 -8.22 1.77 -2.28
CA ALA A 45 -7.50 0.50 -2.29
C ALA A 45 -6.01 0.67 -1.97
N ILE A 46 -5.45 1.84 -2.25
CA ILE A 46 -4.03 2.14 -2.05
C ILE A 46 -3.89 3.09 -0.87
N LEU A 47 -3.02 2.74 0.07
CA LEU A 47 -2.69 3.56 1.22
C LEU A 47 -1.56 4.52 0.83
N ASP A 48 -1.91 5.67 0.27
CA ASP A 48 -0.98 6.61 -0.36
C ASP A 48 0.15 7.05 0.56
N GLN A 49 -0.13 7.29 1.83
CA GLN A 49 0.89 7.73 2.78
C GLN A 49 1.91 6.65 3.06
N ARG A 50 1.47 5.40 3.21
CA ARG A 50 2.37 4.26 3.40
C ARG A 50 3.20 3.98 2.15
N LEU A 51 2.58 4.04 0.98
CA LEU A 51 3.26 3.86 -0.29
C LEU A 51 4.35 4.93 -0.48
N SER A 52 4.01 6.20 -0.26
CA SER A 52 4.96 7.31 -0.37
C SER A 52 6.14 7.16 0.59
N ALA A 53 5.87 6.80 1.84
CA ALA A 53 6.92 6.61 2.85
C ALA A 53 7.84 5.44 2.48
N ALA A 54 7.29 4.34 2.02
CA ALA A 54 8.07 3.18 1.59
C ALA A 54 8.94 3.50 0.38
N MET A 55 8.39 4.22 -0.60
CA MET A 55 9.13 4.61 -1.80
C MET A 55 10.28 5.56 -1.48
N ARG A 56 10.08 6.52 -0.57
CA ARG A 56 11.16 7.39 -0.11
C ARG A 56 12.28 6.62 0.58
N LYS A 57 11.92 5.61 1.35
CA LYS A 57 12.89 4.76 2.05
C LYS A 57 13.73 3.93 1.07
N ILE A 58 13.12 3.39 0.03
CA ILE A 58 13.79 2.56 -0.98
C ILE A 58 14.60 3.43 -1.95
N ASN A 59 14.15 4.65 -2.23
CA ASN A 59 14.76 5.57 -3.19
C ASN A 59 15.20 6.88 -2.51
N PRO A 60 16.20 6.86 -1.61
CA PRO A 60 16.54 8.00 -0.78
C PRO A 60 17.08 9.22 -1.56
N ASN A 61 17.59 9.01 -2.76
CA ASN A 61 18.18 10.06 -3.59
C ASN A 61 17.21 10.68 -4.60
N ILE A 62 15.96 10.24 -4.61
CA ILE A 62 14.93 10.73 -5.53
C ILE A 62 14.19 11.90 -4.89
N SER A 63 13.91 12.95 -5.67
CA SER A 63 13.20 14.13 -5.20
C SER A 63 11.78 13.79 -4.74
N ASP A 64 11.26 14.57 -3.81
CA ASP A 64 9.90 14.42 -3.31
C ASP A 64 8.85 14.59 -4.42
N THR A 65 9.09 15.51 -5.34
CA THR A 65 8.23 15.73 -6.51
C THR A 65 8.15 14.50 -7.39
N ALA A 66 9.27 13.83 -7.64
CA ALA A 66 9.32 12.60 -8.44
C ALA A 66 8.60 11.45 -7.73
N ILE A 67 8.74 11.33 -6.42
CA ILE A 67 8.00 10.34 -5.62
C ILE A 67 6.50 10.57 -5.73
N LYS A 68 6.04 11.81 -5.62
CA LYS A 68 4.61 12.16 -5.77
C LYS A 68 4.07 11.82 -7.16
N GLN A 69 4.85 12.07 -8.20
CA GLN A 69 4.47 11.68 -9.57
C GLN A 69 4.32 10.17 -9.70
N ALA A 70 5.24 9.40 -9.14
CA ALA A 70 5.19 7.95 -9.18
C ALA A 70 3.98 7.40 -8.42
N VAL A 71 3.68 7.93 -7.24
CA VAL A 71 2.50 7.54 -6.46
C VAL A 71 1.22 7.83 -7.24
N HIS A 72 1.13 9.00 -7.86
CA HIS A 72 -0.02 9.36 -8.70
C HIS A 72 -0.17 8.39 -9.87
N GLN A 73 0.91 8.06 -10.55
CA GLN A 73 0.90 7.16 -11.69
C GLN A 73 0.45 5.74 -11.31
N ILE A 74 0.83 5.25 -10.14
CA ILE A 74 0.36 3.96 -9.61
C ILE A 74 -1.14 4.01 -9.30
N SER A 75 -1.61 5.11 -8.75
CA SER A 75 -2.97 5.25 -8.22
C SER A 75 -4.02 5.47 -9.31
N VAL A 76 -3.63 5.92 -10.49
CA VAL A 76 -4.54 6.25 -11.59
C VAL A 76 -4.81 5.01 -12.45
N GLU A 77 -6.08 4.76 -12.73
CA GLU A 77 -6.49 3.75 -13.70
C GLU A 77 -6.09 4.18 -15.12
N GLN A 78 -5.34 3.33 -15.82
CA GLN A 78 -4.86 3.62 -17.16
C GLN A 78 -5.67 2.95 -18.26
N SER A 79 -6.57 2.06 -17.87
CA SER A 79 -7.44 1.33 -18.79
C SER A 79 -8.79 1.07 -18.12
N PRO A 80 -9.90 0.99 -18.89
CA PRO A 80 -11.18 0.53 -18.34
C PRO A 80 -11.19 -0.97 -18.04
N SER A 81 -10.19 -1.71 -18.49
CA SER A 81 -10.05 -3.15 -18.23
C SER A 81 -9.30 -3.41 -16.93
N LEU A 82 -9.93 -4.13 -16.00
CA LEU A 82 -9.31 -4.52 -14.74
C LEU A 82 -8.06 -5.40 -14.95
N ILE A 83 -8.12 -6.33 -15.89
CA ILE A 83 -7.00 -7.21 -16.23
C ILE A 83 -5.81 -6.39 -16.72
N GLU A 84 -6.05 -5.42 -17.58
CA GLU A 84 -4.99 -4.56 -18.11
C GLU A 84 -4.39 -3.67 -17.02
N ASN A 85 -5.20 -3.11 -16.13
CA ASN A 85 -4.70 -2.33 -14.99
C ASN A 85 -3.85 -3.19 -14.06
N ASN A 86 -4.25 -4.43 -13.81
CA ASN A 86 -3.46 -5.35 -12.99
C ASN A 86 -2.13 -5.69 -13.64
N ARG A 87 -2.10 -5.86 -14.96
CA ARG A 87 -0.87 -6.10 -15.71
C ARG A 87 0.08 -4.90 -15.60
N ILE A 88 -0.43 -3.71 -15.79
CA ILE A 88 0.35 -2.47 -15.68
C ILE A 88 0.91 -2.31 -14.27
N PHE A 89 0.09 -2.53 -13.26
CA PHE A 89 0.51 -2.47 -11.86
C PHE A 89 1.63 -3.47 -11.57
N HIS A 90 1.50 -4.70 -12.07
CA HIS A 90 2.52 -5.71 -11.90
C HIS A 90 3.85 -5.30 -12.57
N GLU A 91 3.80 -4.69 -13.73
CA GLU A 91 5.00 -4.16 -14.40
C GLU A 91 5.69 -3.08 -13.56
N TYR A 92 4.92 -2.18 -12.95
CA TYR A 92 5.49 -1.17 -12.05
C TYR A 92 6.17 -1.81 -10.83
N MET A 93 5.55 -2.84 -10.25
CA MET A 93 6.11 -3.53 -9.09
C MET A 93 7.42 -4.25 -9.40
N THR A 94 7.56 -4.79 -10.60
CA THR A 94 8.74 -5.59 -11.00
C THR A 94 9.83 -4.78 -11.65
N ASN A 95 9.49 -3.76 -12.44
CA ASN A 95 10.44 -3.01 -13.27
C ASN A 95 10.68 -1.59 -12.79
N GLY A 96 9.91 -1.11 -11.81
CA GLY A 96 9.96 0.28 -11.36
C GLY A 96 9.16 1.21 -12.27
N ILE A 97 9.17 2.49 -11.95
CA ILE A 97 8.41 3.52 -12.66
C ILE A 97 9.36 4.60 -13.16
N GLU A 98 9.32 4.86 -14.46
CA GLU A 98 10.00 6.02 -15.03
C GLU A 98 9.14 7.26 -14.83
N VAL A 99 9.75 8.30 -14.26
CA VAL A 99 9.13 9.62 -14.15
C VAL A 99 9.90 10.62 -15.01
N GLU A 100 9.18 11.55 -15.61
CA GLU A 100 9.79 12.55 -16.51
C GLU A 100 10.72 13.52 -15.80
N HIS A 101 10.52 13.70 -14.50
CA HIS A 101 11.34 14.58 -13.70
C HIS A 101 12.76 14.02 -13.53
N TYR A 102 13.71 14.56 -14.29
CA TYR A 102 15.12 14.13 -14.35
C TYR A 102 15.33 12.70 -14.89
N LEU A 103 14.38 12.14 -15.64
CA LEU A 103 14.47 10.80 -16.19
C LEU A 103 14.83 9.74 -15.15
N SER A 104 14.29 9.89 -13.97
CA SER A 104 14.57 8.99 -12.84
C SER A 104 13.74 7.73 -12.92
N LEU A 105 14.36 6.59 -12.61
CA LEU A 105 13.69 5.32 -12.41
C LEU A 105 13.44 5.14 -10.91
N ILE A 106 12.19 4.90 -10.53
CA ILE A 106 11.79 4.73 -9.14
C ILE A 106 11.37 3.29 -8.91
N HIS A 107 11.98 2.65 -7.92
CA HIS A 107 11.66 1.29 -7.51
C HIS A 107 10.58 1.29 -6.43
N ILE A 108 9.75 0.27 -6.49
CA ILE A 108 8.70 0.06 -5.50
C ILE A 108 9.12 -1.04 -4.53
#